data_48e0021dc693a33bf0784bb7f1fb0b21
#
_entry.id   48e0021dc693a33bf0784bb7f1fb0b21
#
_cell.length_a   1.000
_cell.length_b   1.000
_cell.length_c   1.000
_cell.angle_alpha   90.00
_cell.angle_beta   90.00
_cell.angle_gamma   90.00
#
_symmetry.space_group_name_H-M   'P 1'
#
loop_
_entity.id
_entity.type
_entity.pdbx_description
1 polymer ?
#
loop_
_entity_poly.entity_id
_entity_poly.type
_entity_poly.pdbx_seq_one_letter_code
_entity_poly.pdbx_strand_id
1 'polypeptide(L)'
;FDYVVCELQSHTTEEQAEANKLIFDFANEHNLPYTITTDAHMLSDSLIDSHAMFVEIGEGREVGKSYIDCYLQKELDEMHPENISDVRAFEKKIQESGMNEDARKEADKVLNRMKQEGKDSHEYGLLYDYLDFVTSLSWKHPEFTPIDLNRAEEILDEDHYGLKKVKERIIQQIAVMALNRKQYGSILLFVGAPGTGKTSIGQSIARALNREYVRISLGGIRDEAEIRGHRRTYIGAMPGRIMEGIKRSGVSNPVVVLDEVDKLAKDYGGDPASALLEVLDPEQNSTFTDHYMNVPYDLSNVLFVCTANSTDTIPEPLLNRMEVIDFPGYTAVEKFHIARKHLLPKAMDAMGIQKKMLKITDGALRKVIEDYTMESGVRGLKKQIDMLCRSAAVRLVKEEGQTLTVNKSNLKDYLGRKKLHHDQKLTSTQPGVVTGLAWTQAGGEILFIETKLTEGEGKVIITGQLGDVMKESVQIALTLVKSLYPKESKVFQDHDLHIHVPEGAVPKDGPSAGITLTTALASLVTGKAVSPDYAMTGEVSLRGGVLPIGGLPEKLMAAQRAGISKVLIPFDNADDLEDVATEVKDKLKITPVKKVR
;
A
#
# COMPACT_ATOMS: atom_id res chain seq x y z
N PHE A 1 59.57 42.68 -36.85
CA PHE A 1 58.22 42.11 -36.84
C PHE A 1 57.31 43.18 -37.44
N ASP A 2 56.64 42.85 -38.53
CA ASP A 2 55.82 43.84 -39.26
C ASP A 2 54.41 44.06 -38.60
N TYR A 3 54.01 43.19 -37.64
CA TYR A 3 52.80 43.35 -36.85
C TYR A 3 53.00 42.73 -35.48
N VAL A 4 52.50 43.41 -34.42
CA VAL A 4 52.40 42.93 -33.07
C VAL A 4 50.89 43.10 -32.69
N VAL A 5 50.24 42.01 -32.28
CA VAL A 5 48.88 42.02 -31.76
C VAL A 5 48.91 41.40 -30.37
N CYS A 6 48.35 42.08 -29.40
CA CYS A 6 48.21 41.55 -28.06
C CYS A 6 46.95 40.69 -27.97
N GLU A 7 47.07 39.53 -27.43
CA GLU A 7 45.96 38.59 -27.24
C GLU A 7 45.48 38.58 -25.78
N LEU A 8 44.22 38.80 -25.59
CA LEU A 8 43.55 38.70 -24.29
C LEU A 8 42.73 37.41 -24.32
N GLN A 9 42.99 36.52 -23.39
CA GLN A 9 42.31 35.23 -23.30
C GLN A 9 41.19 35.28 -22.29
N SER A 10 40.02 34.80 -22.66
CA SER A 10 38.84 34.76 -21.80
C SER A 10 38.84 33.57 -20.86
N HIS A 11 39.71 33.58 -19.86
CA HIS A 11 39.74 32.56 -18.80
C HIS A 11 39.18 33.09 -17.48
N THR A 12 38.76 32.17 -16.62
CA THR A 12 38.07 32.47 -15.37
C THR A 12 38.99 32.53 -14.14
N THR A 13 40.36 32.42 -14.28
CA THR A 13 41.23 32.55 -13.12
C THR A 13 41.63 33.98 -12.82
N GLU A 14 41.92 34.21 -11.54
CA GLU A 14 42.45 35.48 -11.07
C GLU A 14 43.81 35.79 -11.75
N GLU A 15 44.68 34.80 -11.92
CA GLU A 15 46.00 34.93 -12.57
C GLU A 15 45.86 35.34 -14.04
N GLN A 16 44.93 34.77 -14.78
CA GLN A 16 44.67 35.14 -16.16
C GLN A 16 44.02 36.52 -16.27
N ALA A 17 43.15 36.87 -15.33
CA ALA A 17 42.55 38.20 -15.26
C ALA A 17 43.64 39.27 -15.01
N GLU A 18 44.60 39.01 -14.13
CA GLU A 18 45.77 39.89 -13.93
C GLU A 18 46.65 39.97 -15.17
N ALA A 19 46.98 38.84 -15.80
CA ALA A 19 47.74 38.79 -17.04
C ALA A 19 47.03 39.56 -18.16
N ASN A 20 45.75 39.37 -18.36
CA ASN A 20 44.95 40.09 -19.34
C ASN A 20 44.94 41.58 -19.08
N LYS A 21 44.85 42.00 -17.81
CA LYS A 21 44.94 43.43 -17.45
C LYS A 21 46.30 44.02 -17.81
N LEU A 22 47.38 43.32 -17.48
CA LEU A 22 48.74 43.77 -17.83
C LEU A 22 48.94 43.90 -19.34
N ILE A 23 48.47 42.91 -20.12
CA ILE A 23 48.51 42.89 -21.58
C ILE A 23 47.66 44.02 -22.16
N PHE A 24 46.45 44.26 -21.60
CA PHE A 24 45.59 45.32 -22.04
C PHE A 24 46.18 46.73 -21.77
N ASP A 25 46.72 46.93 -20.56
CA ASP A 25 47.38 48.18 -20.20
C ASP A 25 48.62 48.43 -21.09
N PHE A 26 49.44 47.40 -21.34
CA PHE A 26 50.59 47.46 -22.24
C PHE A 26 50.17 47.76 -23.69
N ALA A 27 49.15 47.14 -24.18
CA ALA A 27 48.61 47.38 -25.53
C ALA A 27 48.13 48.81 -25.69
N ASN A 28 47.43 49.37 -24.70
CA ASN A 28 46.96 50.73 -24.70
C ASN A 28 48.10 51.75 -24.59
N GLU A 29 49.06 51.50 -23.70
CA GLU A 29 50.23 52.37 -23.53
C GLU A 29 51.08 52.48 -24.81
N HIS A 30 51.18 51.41 -25.57
CA HIS A 30 51.99 51.33 -26.79
C HIS A 30 51.15 51.47 -28.07
N ASN A 31 49.88 51.76 -27.96
CA ASN A 31 48.91 51.88 -29.07
C ASN A 31 48.93 50.66 -30.01
N LEU A 32 49.02 49.47 -29.45
CA LEU A 32 49.00 48.19 -30.16
C LEU A 32 47.59 47.66 -30.30
N PRO A 33 47.25 47.06 -31.43
CA PRO A 33 45.98 46.36 -31.56
C PRO A 33 45.93 45.15 -30.62
N TYR A 34 44.76 44.90 -30.05
CA TYR A 34 44.52 43.67 -29.26
C TYR A 34 43.26 42.96 -29.74
N THR A 35 43.20 41.67 -29.49
CA THR A 35 42.06 40.82 -29.78
C THR A 35 41.68 40.04 -28.53
N ILE A 36 40.40 39.76 -28.37
CA ILE A 36 39.89 38.86 -27.30
C ILE A 36 39.63 37.52 -27.97
N THR A 37 40.34 36.51 -27.48
CA THR A 37 40.14 35.14 -27.94
C THR A 37 39.55 34.32 -26.81
N THR A 38 38.60 33.51 -27.14
CA THR A 38 38.28 32.32 -26.32
C THR A 38 39.32 31.29 -26.67
N ASP A 39 39.73 30.44 -25.73
CA ASP A 39 40.73 29.43 -25.94
C ASP A 39 40.35 28.47 -27.08
N ALA A 40 40.66 28.88 -28.29
CA ALA A 40 40.34 28.13 -29.52
C ALA A 40 41.38 27.04 -29.86
N HIS A 41 42.24 26.71 -28.89
CA HIS A 41 43.33 25.75 -29.14
C HIS A 41 42.86 24.31 -29.20
N MET A 42 41.61 24.03 -28.77
CA MET A 42 41.09 22.67 -28.76
C MET A 42 39.93 22.48 -29.71
N LEU A 43 40.17 21.66 -30.70
CA LEU A 43 39.18 21.24 -31.68
C LEU A 43 38.42 19.98 -31.22
N SER A 44 38.92 19.28 -30.21
CA SER A 44 38.30 18.06 -29.65
C SER A 44 38.95 17.67 -28.31
N ASP A 45 38.22 16.89 -27.52
CA ASP A 45 38.71 16.31 -26.24
C ASP A 45 40.02 15.52 -26.38
N SER A 46 40.28 14.94 -27.54
CA SER A 46 41.54 14.18 -27.81
C SER A 46 42.80 15.01 -27.81
N LEU A 47 42.69 16.34 -27.85
CA LEU A 47 43.84 17.25 -27.86
C LEU A 47 44.12 17.84 -26.46
N ILE A 48 43.29 17.55 -25.46
CA ILE A 48 43.43 18.07 -24.10
C ILE A 48 44.79 17.76 -23.50
N ASP A 49 45.22 16.49 -23.57
CA ASP A 49 46.52 16.06 -23.01
C ASP A 49 47.69 16.72 -23.70
N SER A 50 47.59 16.91 -25.02
CA SER A 50 48.63 17.59 -25.79
C SER A 50 48.73 19.06 -25.44
N HIS A 51 47.60 19.75 -25.27
CA HIS A 51 47.57 21.14 -24.85
C HIS A 51 48.08 21.30 -23.42
N ALA A 52 47.72 20.39 -22.50
CA ALA A 52 48.27 20.34 -21.15
C ALA A 52 49.78 20.31 -21.13
N MET A 53 50.32 19.42 -21.93
CA MET A 53 51.77 19.26 -22.04
C MET A 53 52.44 20.56 -22.54
N PHE A 54 51.83 21.27 -23.49
CA PHE A 54 52.36 22.54 -23.98
C PHE A 54 52.34 23.66 -22.95
N VAL A 55 51.23 23.77 -22.20
CA VAL A 55 51.10 24.79 -21.14
C VAL A 55 52.09 24.51 -20.02
N GLU A 56 52.21 23.27 -19.55
CA GLU A 56 53.14 22.89 -18.48
C GLU A 56 54.61 23.07 -18.89
N ILE A 57 54.96 22.77 -20.14
CA ILE A 57 56.30 23.06 -20.68
C ILE A 57 56.55 24.57 -20.72
N GLY A 58 55.55 25.37 -21.15
CA GLY A 58 55.64 26.83 -21.19
C GLY A 58 55.80 27.45 -19.80
N GLU A 59 55.23 26.88 -18.76
CA GLU A 59 55.36 27.31 -17.38
C GLU A 59 56.54 26.72 -16.61
N GLY A 60 57.32 25.81 -17.24
CA GLY A 60 58.48 25.16 -16.61
C GLY A 60 58.11 24.16 -15.51
N ARG A 61 56.93 23.64 -15.53
CA ARG A 61 56.43 22.62 -14.59
C ARG A 61 56.59 21.22 -15.15
N GLU A 62 56.69 20.21 -14.28
CA GLU A 62 56.59 18.82 -14.71
C GLU A 62 55.18 18.54 -15.25
N VAL A 63 55.12 17.77 -16.36
CA VAL A 63 53.86 17.37 -16.99
C VAL A 63 52.99 16.64 -16.00
N GLY A 64 51.95 17.26 -15.53
CA GLY A 64 51.01 16.77 -14.52
C GLY A 64 49.62 17.35 -14.69
N LYS A 65 48.68 16.86 -13.92
CA LYS A 65 47.25 17.02 -14.08
C LYS A 65 46.62 18.40 -13.81
N SER A 66 47.34 19.40 -13.34
CA SER A 66 46.68 20.43 -12.54
C SER A 66 46.04 21.58 -13.28
N TYR A 67 46.51 21.96 -14.46
CA TYR A 67 46.05 23.22 -15.06
C TYR A 67 44.84 23.05 -15.98
N ILE A 68 44.80 21.98 -16.74
CA ILE A 68 43.75 21.73 -17.71
C ILE A 68 42.46 21.22 -17.07
N ASP A 69 42.58 20.41 -16.02
CA ASP A 69 41.43 19.87 -15.32
C ASP A 69 40.54 20.98 -14.70
N CYS A 70 41.12 22.12 -14.32
CA CYS A 70 40.36 23.22 -13.75
C CYS A 70 39.76 24.19 -14.78
N TYR A 71 40.43 24.37 -15.93
CA TYR A 71 40.09 25.42 -16.88
C TYR A 71 39.31 24.98 -18.09
N LEU A 72 39.94 24.14 -18.87
CA LEU A 72 39.38 23.70 -20.16
C LEU A 72 38.17 22.84 -19.96
N GLN A 73 38.12 22.09 -18.87
CA GLN A 73 37.00 21.24 -18.53
C GLN A 73 35.76 22.06 -18.24
N LYS A 74 35.91 23.13 -17.45
CA LYS A 74 34.77 23.98 -17.06
C LYS A 74 34.21 24.75 -18.26
N GLU A 75 35.06 25.30 -19.10
CA GLU A 75 34.64 25.99 -20.32
C GLU A 75 34.03 25.05 -21.35
N LEU A 76 34.59 23.85 -21.56
CA LEU A 76 34.01 22.84 -22.44
C LEU A 76 32.63 22.36 -21.91
N ASP A 77 32.53 22.17 -20.61
CA ASP A 77 31.28 21.76 -19.97
C ASP A 77 30.17 22.84 -20.08
N GLU A 78 30.57 24.13 -20.08
CA GLU A 78 29.63 25.26 -20.20
C GLU A 78 29.28 25.59 -21.67
N MET A 79 30.25 25.47 -22.59
CA MET A 79 30.07 25.82 -24.02
C MET A 79 29.50 24.68 -24.86
N HIS A 80 29.78 23.43 -24.50
CA HIS A 80 29.40 22.24 -25.25
C HIS A 80 28.92 21.12 -24.32
N PRO A 81 27.76 21.30 -23.64
CA PRO A 81 27.21 20.28 -22.73
C PRO A 81 26.98 18.93 -23.42
N GLU A 82 26.77 18.93 -24.73
CA GLU A 82 26.61 17.71 -25.53
C GLU A 82 27.94 16.92 -25.71
N ASN A 83 29.09 17.55 -25.48
CA ASN A 83 30.40 16.93 -25.61
C ASN A 83 31.00 16.43 -24.29
N ILE A 84 30.23 16.52 -23.18
CA ILE A 84 30.68 16.03 -21.87
C ILE A 84 30.84 14.52 -21.94
N SER A 85 32.08 14.02 -21.72
CA SER A 85 32.28 12.58 -21.62
C SER A 85 31.57 11.99 -20.39
N ASP A 86 31.17 10.72 -20.47
CA ASP A 86 30.47 10.03 -19.36
C ASP A 86 31.22 10.13 -18.04
N VAL A 87 32.54 10.01 -18.11
CA VAL A 87 33.45 10.11 -16.95
C VAL A 87 33.37 11.47 -16.29
N ARG A 88 33.41 12.55 -17.08
CA ARG A 88 33.31 13.94 -16.59
C ARG A 88 31.94 14.22 -15.99
N ALA A 89 30.89 13.72 -16.65
CA ALA A 89 29.51 13.82 -16.14
C ALA A 89 29.38 13.17 -14.75
N PHE A 90 30.00 12.01 -14.55
CA PHE A 90 29.94 11.33 -13.24
C PHE A 90 30.84 12.01 -12.20
N GLU A 91 32.01 12.54 -12.56
CA GLU A 91 32.82 13.35 -11.64
C GLU A 91 32.04 14.53 -11.07
N LYS A 92 31.37 15.28 -11.94
CA LYS A 92 30.50 16.39 -11.54
C LYS A 92 29.33 15.92 -10.66
N LYS A 93 28.61 14.88 -11.07
CA LYS A 93 27.49 14.30 -10.30
C LYS A 93 27.93 13.83 -8.90
N ILE A 94 29.09 13.18 -8.77
CA ILE A 94 29.64 12.73 -7.48
C ILE A 94 29.94 13.92 -6.56
N GLN A 95 30.53 14.97 -7.10
CA GLN A 95 30.86 16.17 -6.32
C GLN A 95 29.60 16.89 -5.82
N GLU A 96 28.58 16.98 -6.64
CA GLU A 96 27.33 17.71 -6.34
C GLU A 96 26.31 16.89 -5.55
N SER A 97 26.40 15.57 -5.57
CA SER A 97 25.40 14.64 -5.00
C SER A 97 25.19 14.76 -3.49
N GLY A 98 26.22 15.19 -2.75
CA GLY A 98 26.18 15.21 -1.28
C GLY A 98 26.26 13.83 -0.63
N MET A 99 26.83 12.84 -1.32
CA MET A 99 27.06 11.49 -0.81
C MET A 99 27.83 11.50 0.52
N ASN A 100 27.54 10.51 1.36
CA ASN A 100 28.35 10.25 2.54
C ASN A 100 29.77 9.80 2.13
N GLU A 101 30.68 9.80 3.09
CA GLU A 101 32.11 9.54 2.84
C GLU A 101 32.37 8.16 2.24
N ASP A 102 31.66 7.14 2.70
CA ASP A 102 31.82 5.77 2.22
C ASP A 102 31.29 5.60 0.79
N ALA A 103 30.12 6.18 0.51
CA ALA A 103 29.55 6.17 -0.84
C ALA A 103 30.43 6.92 -1.84
N ARG A 104 30.99 8.06 -1.43
CA ARG A 104 31.90 8.84 -2.27
C ARG A 104 33.18 8.08 -2.58
N LYS A 105 33.81 7.48 -1.57
CA LYS A 105 35.01 6.65 -1.77
C LYS A 105 34.77 5.48 -2.72
N GLU A 106 33.64 4.79 -2.59
CA GLU A 106 33.30 3.68 -3.49
C GLU A 106 32.96 4.19 -4.90
N ALA A 107 32.24 5.30 -5.04
CA ALA A 107 31.94 5.90 -6.33
C ALA A 107 33.23 6.35 -7.05
N ASP A 108 34.16 7.02 -6.36
CA ASP A 108 35.46 7.44 -6.92
C ASP A 108 36.31 6.22 -7.36
N LYS A 109 36.28 5.14 -6.56
CA LYS A 109 36.96 3.89 -6.90
C LYS A 109 36.39 3.25 -8.18
N VAL A 110 35.05 3.19 -8.28
CA VAL A 110 34.34 2.65 -9.44
C VAL A 110 34.61 3.53 -10.67
N LEU A 111 34.59 4.85 -10.52
CA LEU A 111 34.88 5.79 -11.58
C LEU A 111 36.33 5.65 -12.10
N ASN A 112 37.28 5.51 -11.18
CA ASN A 112 38.70 5.27 -11.59
C ASN A 112 38.88 3.95 -12.35
N ARG A 113 38.10 2.91 -11.99
CA ARG A 113 38.07 1.65 -12.73
C ARG A 113 37.43 1.84 -14.11
N MET A 114 36.35 2.57 -14.20
CA MET A 114 35.67 2.90 -15.45
C MET A 114 36.57 3.67 -16.42
N LYS A 115 37.46 4.55 -15.91
CA LYS A 115 38.47 5.26 -16.73
C LYS A 115 39.47 4.32 -17.42
N GLN A 116 39.69 3.13 -16.86
CA GLN A 116 40.63 2.13 -17.39
C GLN A 116 40.01 1.16 -18.38
N GLU A 117 38.68 1.13 -18.45
CA GLU A 117 37.93 0.20 -19.30
C GLU A 117 37.54 0.85 -20.63
N GLY A 118 37.59 0.07 -21.71
CA GLY A 118 37.11 0.51 -23.02
C GLY A 118 35.57 0.65 -23.03
N LYS A 119 35.04 1.68 -23.71
CA LYS A 119 33.60 1.97 -23.78
C LYS A 119 32.75 0.79 -24.30
N ASP A 120 33.34 -0.08 -25.12
CA ASP A 120 32.65 -1.24 -25.69
C ASP A 120 32.75 -2.49 -24.81
N SER A 121 33.39 -2.41 -23.63
CA SER A 121 33.51 -3.54 -22.73
C SER A 121 32.24 -3.75 -21.93
N HIS A 122 31.87 -5.01 -21.67
CA HIS A 122 30.75 -5.34 -20.81
C HIS A 122 30.95 -4.79 -19.38
N GLU A 123 32.19 -4.73 -18.92
CA GLU A 123 32.52 -4.20 -17.59
C GLU A 123 32.25 -2.70 -17.50
N TYR A 124 32.57 -1.94 -18.55
CA TYR A 124 32.23 -0.51 -18.62
C TYR A 124 30.70 -0.29 -18.41
N GLY A 125 29.87 -1.07 -19.08
CA GLY A 125 28.40 -0.99 -18.90
C GLY A 125 27.95 -1.21 -17.45
N LEU A 126 28.52 -2.21 -16.77
CA LEU A 126 28.20 -2.48 -15.36
C LEU A 126 28.65 -1.36 -14.42
N LEU A 127 29.82 -0.77 -14.67
CA LEU A 127 30.33 0.35 -13.88
C LEU A 127 29.52 1.62 -14.13
N TYR A 128 29.10 1.85 -15.37
CA TYR A 128 28.20 2.94 -15.76
C TYR A 128 26.86 2.83 -15.05
N ASP A 129 26.21 1.68 -15.11
CA ASP A 129 24.90 1.44 -14.47
C ASP A 129 24.96 1.67 -12.95
N TYR A 130 26.06 1.25 -12.32
CA TYR A 130 26.27 1.49 -10.90
C TYR A 130 26.41 2.98 -10.58
N LEU A 131 27.25 3.70 -11.31
CA LEU A 131 27.47 5.14 -11.10
C LEU A 131 26.18 5.92 -11.39
N ASP A 132 25.46 5.59 -12.46
CA ASP A 132 24.19 6.22 -12.76
C ASP A 132 23.18 5.99 -11.62
N PHE A 133 23.12 4.77 -11.09
CA PHE A 133 22.23 4.47 -9.99
C PHE A 133 22.59 5.27 -8.74
N VAL A 134 23.82 5.21 -8.27
CA VAL A 134 24.26 5.83 -7.01
C VAL A 134 24.23 7.36 -7.09
N THR A 135 24.61 7.94 -8.22
CA THR A 135 24.56 9.41 -8.42
C THR A 135 23.15 9.96 -8.63
N SER A 136 22.20 9.12 -9.02
CA SER A 136 20.79 9.50 -9.16
C SER A 136 20.03 9.51 -7.84
N LEU A 137 20.58 8.93 -6.78
CA LEU A 137 19.99 8.97 -5.46
C LEU A 137 20.11 10.35 -4.82
N SER A 138 19.09 10.75 -4.07
CA SER A 138 19.15 11.95 -3.24
C SER A 138 19.85 11.63 -1.92
N TRP A 139 21.09 12.09 -1.74
CA TRP A 139 21.88 11.89 -0.53
C TRP A 139 21.70 13.01 0.50
N LYS A 140 21.24 14.17 0.04
CA LYS A 140 20.99 15.33 0.91
C LYS A 140 19.67 15.18 1.62
N HIS A 141 19.66 15.41 2.92
CA HIS A 141 18.42 15.48 3.66
C HIS A 141 17.74 16.83 3.40
N PRO A 142 16.47 16.84 2.97
CA PRO A 142 15.74 18.09 2.79
C PRO A 142 15.51 18.76 4.15
N GLU A 143 15.43 20.08 4.13
CA GLU A 143 15.06 20.85 5.32
C GLU A 143 13.68 20.45 5.80
N PHE A 144 13.48 20.49 7.12
CA PHE A 144 12.18 20.16 7.71
C PHE A 144 11.14 21.20 7.27
N THR A 145 10.13 20.75 6.56
CA THR A 145 8.96 21.57 6.20
C THR A 145 7.96 21.54 7.36
N PRO A 146 7.53 22.70 7.90
CA PRO A 146 6.50 22.74 8.93
C PRO A 146 5.22 22.02 8.48
N ILE A 147 4.66 21.20 9.36
CA ILE A 147 3.46 20.41 9.09
C ILE A 147 2.25 21.15 9.66
N ASP A 148 1.28 21.46 8.81
CA ASP A 148 -0.03 21.97 9.21
C ASP A 148 -1.00 20.83 9.46
N LEU A 149 -1.29 20.54 10.75
CA LEU A 149 -2.21 19.47 11.14
C LEU A 149 -3.64 19.69 10.67
N ASN A 150 -4.12 20.93 10.66
CA ASN A 150 -5.48 21.23 10.19
C ASN A 150 -5.59 20.91 8.70
N ARG A 151 -4.58 21.28 7.92
CA ARG A 151 -4.55 20.97 6.49
C ARG A 151 -4.41 19.46 6.25
N ALA A 152 -3.67 18.75 7.08
CA ALA A 152 -3.57 17.29 7.01
C ALA A 152 -4.92 16.61 7.27
N GLU A 153 -5.67 17.05 8.28
CA GLU A 153 -7.03 16.56 8.56
C GLU A 153 -7.98 16.82 7.37
N GLU A 154 -7.97 18.04 6.83
CA GLU A 154 -8.77 18.38 5.65
C GLU A 154 -8.47 17.47 4.46
N ILE A 155 -7.20 17.19 4.16
CA ILE A 155 -6.79 16.33 3.05
C ILE A 155 -7.30 14.90 3.25
N LEU A 156 -7.18 14.36 4.47
CA LEU A 156 -7.69 13.03 4.78
C LEU A 156 -9.21 12.96 4.64
N ASP A 157 -9.93 14.02 5.00
CA ASP A 157 -11.40 14.09 4.88
C ASP A 157 -11.85 14.31 3.43
N GLU A 158 -11.08 15.06 2.63
CA GLU A 158 -11.34 15.22 1.20
C GLU A 158 -11.20 13.90 0.44
N ASP A 159 -10.16 13.13 0.74
CA ASP A 159 -9.79 11.94 -0.02
C ASP A 159 -10.52 10.67 0.44
N HIS A 160 -10.91 10.60 1.72
CA HIS A 160 -11.49 9.40 2.32
C HIS A 160 -12.76 9.72 3.11
N TYR A 161 -13.82 9.00 2.80
CA TYR A 161 -15.07 9.07 3.56
C TYR A 161 -15.02 8.12 4.76
N GLY A 162 -15.48 8.59 5.94
CA GLY A 162 -15.48 7.77 7.15
C GLY A 162 -14.08 7.55 7.73
N LEU A 163 -13.80 6.32 8.17
CA LEU A 163 -12.49 5.89 8.72
C LEU A 163 -11.99 6.77 9.89
N LYS A 164 -12.89 7.20 10.78
CA LYS A 164 -12.59 8.20 11.81
C LYS A 164 -11.42 7.79 12.69
N LYS A 165 -11.44 6.57 13.26
CA LYS A 165 -10.35 6.05 14.11
C LYS A 165 -9.01 5.95 13.36
N VAL A 166 -9.04 5.53 12.09
CA VAL A 166 -7.84 5.45 11.24
C VAL A 166 -7.24 6.84 11.04
N LYS A 167 -8.06 7.83 10.69
CA LYS A 167 -7.62 9.22 10.51
C LYS A 167 -7.05 9.82 11.79
N GLU A 168 -7.70 9.59 12.93
CA GLU A 168 -7.22 10.03 14.25
C GLU A 168 -5.83 9.48 14.56
N ARG A 169 -5.57 8.19 14.29
CA ARG A 169 -4.25 7.56 14.49
C ARG A 169 -3.19 8.15 13.56
N ILE A 170 -3.54 8.37 12.30
CA ILE A 170 -2.63 9.01 11.34
C ILE A 170 -2.28 10.43 11.77
N ILE A 171 -3.25 11.22 12.21
CA ILE A 171 -3.01 12.58 12.72
C ILE A 171 -2.16 12.58 13.97
N GLN A 172 -2.35 11.63 14.90
CA GLN A 172 -1.47 11.48 16.07
C GLN A 172 -0.02 11.25 15.65
N GLN A 173 0.22 10.36 14.67
CA GLN A 173 1.56 10.10 14.14
C GLN A 173 2.17 11.34 13.49
N ILE A 174 1.40 12.05 12.66
CA ILE A 174 1.83 13.30 12.02
C ILE A 174 2.15 14.38 13.06
N ALA A 175 1.37 14.47 14.13
CA ALA A 175 1.60 15.41 15.23
C ALA A 175 2.93 15.15 15.96
N VAL A 176 3.24 13.88 16.22
CA VAL A 176 4.53 13.50 16.81
C VAL A 176 5.69 13.88 15.90
N MET A 177 5.57 13.65 14.59
CA MET A 177 6.58 14.06 13.60
C MET A 177 6.75 15.61 13.57
N ALA A 178 5.66 16.36 13.68
CA ALA A 178 5.69 17.82 13.71
C ALA A 178 6.42 18.35 14.95
N LEU A 179 6.20 17.74 16.11
CA LEU A 179 6.84 18.13 17.37
C LEU A 179 8.33 17.78 17.40
N ASN A 180 8.69 16.58 17.02
CA ASN A 180 10.06 16.09 17.08
C ASN A 180 10.93 16.56 15.92
N ARG A 181 10.35 17.11 14.87
CA ARG A 181 11.02 17.50 13.61
C ARG A 181 11.85 16.36 12.99
N LYS A 182 11.57 15.14 13.35
CA LYS A 182 12.19 13.90 12.86
C LYS A 182 11.10 12.88 12.59
N GLN A 183 11.44 11.90 11.78
CA GLN A 183 10.64 10.70 11.67
C GLN A 183 10.79 9.92 12.98
N TYR A 184 9.81 9.99 13.84
CA TYR A 184 9.77 9.25 15.09
C TYR A 184 8.39 8.60 15.24
N GLY A 185 8.38 7.37 15.68
CA GLY A 185 7.14 6.66 15.96
C GLY A 185 7.13 5.24 15.41
N SER A 186 6.07 4.53 15.73
CA SER A 186 5.82 3.17 15.27
C SER A 186 5.56 3.15 13.77
N ILE A 187 5.95 2.07 13.11
CA ILE A 187 5.60 1.81 11.72
C ILE A 187 4.11 1.50 11.65
N LEU A 188 3.38 2.23 10.84
CA LEU A 188 1.94 2.01 10.68
C LEU A 188 1.70 0.78 9.80
N LEU A 189 0.94 -0.17 10.32
CA LEU A 189 0.45 -1.33 9.56
C LEU A 189 -1.07 -1.25 9.40
N PHE A 190 -1.53 -1.00 8.20
CA PHE A 190 -2.95 -0.96 7.87
C PHE A 190 -3.44 -2.36 7.49
N VAL A 191 -4.35 -2.90 8.29
CA VAL A 191 -4.89 -4.25 8.13
C VAL A 191 -6.38 -4.20 7.79
N GLY A 192 -6.81 -4.97 6.83
CA GLY A 192 -8.23 -5.07 6.49
C GLY A 192 -8.47 -5.70 5.13
N ALA A 193 -9.74 -5.90 4.81
CA ALA A 193 -10.15 -6.51 3.54
C ALA A 193 -9.64 -5.73 2.31
N PRO A 194 -9.50 -6.38 1.15
CA PRO A 194 -9.16 -5.71 -0.09
C PRO A 194 -10.17 -4.62 -0.45
N GLY A 195 -9.68 -3.47 -0.91
CA GLY A 195 -10.53 -2.37 -1.37
C GLY A 195 -11.09 -1.47 -0.26
N THR A 196 -10.57 -1.54 0.97
CA THR A 196 -10.95 -0.67 2.09
C THR A 196 -10.17 0.65 2.14
N GLY A 197 -9.29 0.91 1.17
CA GLY A 197 -8.58 2.19 1.05
C GLY A 197 -7.19 2.22 1.67
N LYS A 198 -6.65 1.09 2.15
CA LYS A 198 -5.33 1.01 2.80
C LYS A 198 -4.18 1.65 1.99
N THR A 199 -4.08 1.31 0.73
CA THR A 199 -3.01 1.83 -0.14
C THR A 199 -3.25 3.29 -0.52
N SER A 200 -4.49 3.69 -0.76
CA SER A 200 -4.82 5.07 -1.15
C SER A 200 -4.63 6.07 -0.01
N ILE A 201 -4.81 5.66 1.24
CA ILE A 201 -4.59 6.55 2.38
C ILE A 201 -3.10 6.88 2.56
N GLY A 202 -2.20 5.98 2.15
CA GLY A 202 -0.77 6.25 2.09
C GLY A 202 -0.43 7.41 1.15
N GLN A 203 -1.09 7.50 0.01
CA GLN A 203 -0.96 8.63 -0.91
C GLN A 203 -1.48 9.95 -0.28
N SER A 204 -2.58 9.88 0.45
CA SER A 204 -3.12 11.05 1.17
C SER A 204 -2.20 11.51 2.29
N ILE A 205 -1.54 10.60 2.99
CA ILE A 205 -0.49 10.93 3.98
C ILE A 205 0.66 11.67 3.32
N ALA A 206 1.15 11.18 2.18
CA ALA A 206 2.22 11.86 1.43
C ALA A 206 1.81 13.27 1.02
N ARG A 207 0.59 13.45 0.53
CA ARG A 207 0.04 14.76 0.18
C ARG A 207 -0.09 15.67 1.40
N ALA A 208 -0.54 15.14 2.55
CA ALA A 208 -0.66 15.89 3.80
C ALA A 208 0.69 16.36 4.34
N LEU A 209 1.74 15.58 4.15
CA LEU A 209 3.11 15.90 4.54
C LEU A 209 3.88 16.70 3.49
N ASN A 210 3.28 16.93 2.31
CA ASN A 210 3.95 17.50 1.14
C ASN A 210 5.25 16.76 0.79
N ARG A 211 5.16 15.41 0.74
CA ARG A 211 6.25 14.50 0.40
C ARG A 211 5.93 13.68 -0.83
N GLU A 212 6.96 13.23 -1.52
CA GLU A 212 6.82 12.29 -2.63
C GLU A 212 6.26 10.95 -2.14
N TYR A 213 5.51 10.29 -3.01
CA TYR A 213 4.86 9.01 -2.75
C TYR A 213 5.46 7.89 -3.59
N VAL A 214 5.83 6.81 -2.94
CA VAL A 214 6.30 5.59 -3.61
C VAL A 214 5.53 4.39 -3.09
N ARG A 215 5.07 3.55 -4.00
CA ARG A 215 4.45 2.26 -3.68
C ARG A 215 5.37 1.13 -4.10
N ILE A 216 5.64 0.21 -3.19
CA ILE A 216 6.42 -1.00 -3.41
C ILE A 216 5.55 -2.19 -3.02
N SER A 217 5.22 -3.04 -3.99
CA SER A 217 4.49 -4.28 -3.71
C SER A 217 5.46 -5.35 -3.25
N LEU A 218 5.20 -5.92 -2.09
CA LEU A 218 5.95 -7.03 -1.51
C LEU A 218 5.27 -8.38 -1.79
N GLY A 219 4.08 -8.37 -2.38
CA GLY A 219 3.37 -9.60 -2.74
C GLY A 219 4.13 -10.42 -3.78
N GLY A 220 4.42 -11.67 -3.43
CA GLY A 220 5.15 -12.60 -4.30
C GLY A 220 6.68 -12.55 -4.18
N ILE A 221 7.24 -11.70 -3.35
CA ILE A 221 8.67 -11.71 -3.03
C ILE A 221 9.00 -12.99 -2.24
N ARG A 222 10.00 -13.71 -2.73
CA ARG A 222 10.49 -14.97 -2.12
C ARG A 222 11.96 -14.90 -1.73
N ASP A 223 12.73 -14.05 -2.40
CA ASP A 223 14.17 -13.89 -2.22
C ASP A 223 14.48 -12.59 -1.48
N GLU A 224 15.33 -12.67 -0.47
CA GLU A 224 15.86 -11.53 0.27
C GLU A 224 16.55 -10.52 -0.67
N ALA A 225 17.18 -11.00 -1.74
CA ALA A 225 17.87 -10.19 -2.72
C ALA A 225 16.93 -9.23 -3.48
N GLU A 226 15.62 -9.52 -3.56
CA GLU A 226 14.66 -8.58 -4.13
C GLU A 226 14.51 -7.31 -3.25
N ILE A 227 14.74 -7.42 -1.94
CA ILE A 227 14.69 -6.29 -1.00
C ILE A 227 16.03 -5.60 -0.88
N ARG A 228 17.11 -6.39 -0.68
CA ARG A 228 18.48 -5.91 -0.42
C ARG A 228 19.34 -5.75 -1.67
N GLY A 229 18.88 -6.14 -2.85
CA GLY A 229 19.67 -6.14 -4.07
C GLY A 229 20.61 -7.34 -4.20
N HIS A 230 21.12 -7.55 -5.40
CA HIS A 230 22.08 -8.60 -5.73
C HIS A 230 23.51 -8.04 -5.70
N ARG A 231 24.47 -8.81 -5.21
CA ARG A 231 25.87 -8.40 -5.27
C ARG A 231 26.31 -8.21 -6.72
N ARG A 232 27.04 -7.13 -7.02
CA ARG A 232 27.52 -6.76 -8.37
C ARG A 232 28.37 -7.84 -9.07
N THR A 233 28.85 -8.83 -8.32
CA THR A 233 29.60 -9.95 -8.88
C THR A 233 28.74 -10.95 -9.66
N TYR A 234 27.42 -10.87 -9.55
CA TYR A 234 26.50 -11.74 -10.28
C TYR A 234 26.06 -11.09 -11.60
N ILE A 235 25.95 -11.91 -12.65
CA ILE A 235 25.42 -11.47 -13.95
C ILE A 235 23.94 -11.09 -13.75
N GLY A 236 23.56 -9.89 -14.20
CA GLY A 236 22.20 -9.39 -14.03
C GLY A 236 21.91 -8.84 -12.62
N ALA A 237 22.95 -8.51 -11.84
CA ALA A 237 22.78 -7.87 -10.54
C ALA A 237 22.00 -6.57 -10.67
N MET A 238 21.02 -6.38 -9.77
CA MET A 238 20.19 -5.19 -9.69
C MET A 238 20.08 -4.70 -8.25
N PRO A 239 19.84 -3.40 -8.04
CA PRO A 239 19.52 -2.88 -6.71
C PRO A 239 18.20 -3.49 -6.18
N GLY A 240 18.05 -3.47 -4.87
CA GLY A 240 16.83 -3.91 -4.22
C GLY A 240 15.67 -2.95 -4.48
N ARG A 241 14.45 -3.46 -4.38
CA ARG A 241 13.22 -2.69 -4.63
C ARG A 241 13.08 -1.45 -3.75
N ILE A 242 13.64 -1.49 -2.54
CA ILE A 242 13.63 -0.33 -1.63
C ILE A 242 14.44 0.81 -2.22
N MET A 243 15.71 0.56 -2.57
CA MET A 243 16.60 1.58 -3.13
C MET A 243 16.16 2.03 -4.52
N GLU A 244 15.60 1.14 -5.32
CA GLU A 244 15.00 1.52 -6.60
C GLU A 244 13.78 2.43 -6.41
N GLY A 245 12.96 2.17 -5.39
CA GLY A 245 11.85 3.03 -5.00
C GLY A 245 12.34 4.43 -4.58
N ILE A 246 13.39 4.50 -3.77
CA ILE A 246 14.01 5.77 -3.35
C ILE A 246 14.56 6.53 -4.56
N LYS A 247 15.30 5.87 -5.47
CA LYS A 247 15.77 6.48 -6.73
C LYS A 247 14.60 7.10 -7.50
N ARG A 248 13.52 6.36 -7.68
CA ARG A 248 12.34 6.80 -8.43
C ARG A 248 11.64 8.01 -7.80
N SER A 249 11.69 8.15 -6.48
CA SER A 249 11.11 9.30 -5.78
C SER A 249 11.90 10.60 -6.00
N GLY A 250 13.19 10.49 -6.26
CA GLY A 250 14.09 11.64 -6.39
C GLY A 250 14.39 12.40 -5.10
N VAL A 251 13.91 11.92 -3.96
CA VAL A 251 14.08 12.55 -2.64
C VAL A 251 14.53 11.54 -1.59
N SER A 252 15.11 12.01 -0.49
CA SER A 252 15.56 11.13 0.60
C SER A 252 14.52 10.93 1.71
N ASN A 253 13.38 11.60 1.63
CA ASN A 253 12.31 11.58 2.63
C ASN A 253 10.92 11.26 2.05
N PRO A 254 10.76 10.34 1.11
CA PRO A 254 9.46 9.99 0.58
C PRO A 254 8.58 9.29 1.62
N VAL A 255 7.29 9.21 1.33
CA VAL A 255 6.38 8.24 1.97
C VAL A 255 6.38 6.98 1.13
N VAL A 256 6.85 5.88 1.69
CA VAL A 256 6.93 4.58 1.03
C VAL A 256 5.85 3.67 1.57
N VAL A 257 4.92 3.27 0.72
CA VAL A 257 3.91 2.27 1.05
C VAL A 257 4.41 0.90 0.64
N LEU A 258 4.65 0.04 1.63
CA LEU A 258 4.99 -1.37 1.46
C LEU A 258 3.69 -2.18 1.45
N ASP A 259 3.26 -2.56 0.27
CA ASP A 259 1.95 -3.18 0.06
C ASP A 259 2.05 -4.72 0.14
N GLU A 260 1.04 -5.35 0.76
CA GLU A 260 0.93 -6.79 0.88
C GLU A 260 2.06 -7.48 1.68
N VAL A 261 2.41 -6.92 2.85
CA VAL A 261 3.44 -7.49 3.74
C VAL A 261 3.08 -8.90 4.23
N ASP A 262 1.79 -9.21 4.33
CA ASP A 262 1.25 -10.52 4.70
C ASP A 262 1.52 -11.63 3.65
N LYS A 263 1.95 -11.26 2.46
CA LYS A 263 2.25 -12.20 1.36
C LYS A 263 3.73 -12.47 1.16
N LEU A 264 4.57 -12.05 2.10
CA LEU A 264 5.98 -12.42 2.11
C LEU A 264 6.11 -13.94 2.36
N ALA A 265 6.75 -14.65 1.46
CA ALA A 265 6.96 -16.09 1.59
C ALA A 265 8.40 -16.38 2.03
N LYS A 266 8.56 -17.34 2.95
CA LYS A 266 9.88 -17.94 3.23
C LYS A 266 10.15 -19.01 2.19
N ASP A 267 11.30 -18.93 1.54
CA ASP A 267 11.77 -19.93 0.60
C ASP A 267 13.26 -20.24 0.88
N TYR A 268 13.81 -21.22 0.17
CA TYR A 268 15.22 -21.60 0.26
C TYR A 268 16.21 -20.47 -0.08
N GLY A 269 15.75 -19.37 -0.69
CA GLY A 269 16.54 -18.21 -1.10
C GLY A 269 16.83 -17.17 -0.03
N GLY A 270 16.34 -17.34 1.21
CA GLY A 270 16.54 -16.39 2.30
C GLY A 270 15.27 -16.03 3.07
N ASP A 271 15.38 -15.06 3.97
CA ASP A 271 14.27 -14.54 4.77
C ASP A 271 13.98 -13.07 4.43
N PRO A 272 13.07 -12.79 3.49
CA PRO A 272 12.70 -11.42 3.13
C PRO A 272 12.19 -10.59 4.32
N ALA A 273 11.59 -11.24 5.33
CA ALA A 273 11.11 -10.55 6.52
C ALA A 273 12.27 -10.00 7.37
N SER A 274 13.40 -10.71 7.46
CA SER A 274 14.60 -10.23 8.15
C SER A 274 15.23 -9.02 7.42
N ALA A 275 15.24 -9.04 6.08
CA ALA A 275 15.67 -7.89 5.30
C ALA A 275 14.78 -6.67 5.53
N LEU A 276 13.47 -6.90 5.62
CA LEU A 276 12.50 -5.85 5.87
C LEU A 276 12.63 -5.28 7.29
N LEU A 277 12.99 -6.09 8.27
CA LEU A 277 13.28 -5.61 9.64
C LEU A 277 14.39 -4.56 9.65
N GLU A 278 15.48 -4.78 8.93
CA GLU A 278 16.58 -3.81 8.83
C GLU A 278 16.14 -2.49 8.19
N VAL A 279 15.29 -2.56 7.17
CA VAL A 279 14.72 -1.37 6.50
C VAL A 279 13.82 -0.57 7.44
N LEU A 280 13.00 -1.26 8.23
CA LEU A 280 11.97 -0.66 9.06
C LEU A 280 12.45 -0.27 10.46
N ASP A 281 13.52 -0.87 10.96
CA ASP A 281 14.03 -0.61 12.30
C ASP A 281 14.71 0.77 12.37
N PRO A 282 14.19 1.74 13.14
CA PRO A 282 14.78 3.06 13.27
C PRO A 282 16.21 3.06 13.84
N GLU A 283 16.60 2.01 14.56
CA GLU A 283 17.95 1.87 15.11
C GLU A 283 18.97 1.42 14.06
N GLN A 284 18.53 0.77 12.99
CA GLN A 284 19.38 0.17 11.96
C GLN A 284 19.25 0.85 10.59
N ASN A 285 18.11 1.45 10.27
CA ASN A 285 17.83 1.93 8.92
C ASN A 285 18.63 3.16 8.50
N SER A 286 19.26 3.87 9.42
CA SER A 286 20.18 4.98 9.10
C SER A 286 21.46 4.52 8.36
N THR A 287 21.79 3.23 8.47
CA THR A 287 22.94 2.61 7.83
C THR A 287 22.56 1.41 6.96
N PHE A 288 21.36 1.46 6.38
CA PHE A 288 20.89 0.39 5.49
C PHE A 288 21.86 0.20 4.31
N THR A 289 22.28 -1.03 4.10
CA THR A 289 23.23 -1.37 3.03
C THR A 289 22.56 -2.30 2.01
N ASP A 290 22.30 -1.76 0.82
CA ASP A 290 21.90 -2.56 -0.33
C ASP A 290 23.13 -3.28 -0.88
N HIS A 291 23.01 -4.57 -1.22
CA HIS A 291 24.12 -5.39 -1.68
C HIS A 291 24.66 -4.96 -3.04
N TYR A 292 23.82 -4.37 -3.90
CA TYR A 292 24.25 -3.81 -5.18
C TYR A 292 25.08 -2.55 -4.96
N MET A 293 24.63 -1.66 -4.08
CA MET A 293 25.33 -0.42 -3.78
C MET A 293 26.60 -0.67 -2.98
N ASN A 294 26.55 -1.60 -2.02
CA ASN A 294 27.61 -1.95 -1.07
C ASN A 294 28.14 -0.74 -0.26
N VAL A 295 27.28 0.24 -0.05
CA VAL A 295 27.54 1.44 0.77
C VAL A 295 26.28 1.74 1.59
N PRO A 296 26.43 2.31 2.81
CA PRO A 296 25.28 2.63 3.65
C PRO A 296 24.49 3.81 3.07
N TYR A 297 23.18 3.69 3.12
CA TYR A 297 22.23 4.76 2.80
C TYR A 297 21.31 5.02 3.99
N ASP A 298 21.07 6.29 4.29
CA ASP A 298 20.24 6.70 5.43
C ASP A 298 18.76 6.72 5.05
N LEU A 299 17.99 5.74 5.56
CA LEU A 299 16.53 5.63 5.39
C LEU A 299 15.76 6.25 6.56
N SER A 300 16.42 6.88 7.52
CA SER A 300 15.77 7.38 8.76
C SER A 300 14.73 8.48 8.52
N ASN A 301 14.80 9.18 7.39
CA ASN A 301 13.84 10.21 7.01
C ASN A 301 12.68 9.70 6.14
N VAL A 302 12.70 8.44 5.75
CA VAL A 302 11.63 7.80 4.97
C VAL A 302 10.48 7.42 5.90
N LEU A 303 9.27 7.82 5.55
CA LEU A 303 8.07 7.33 6.25
C LEU A 303 7.59 6.04 5.61
N PHE A 304 7.76 4.94 6.33
CA PHE A 304 7.25 3.65 5.90
C PHE A 304 5.83 3.41 6.44
N VAL A 305 4.95 3.03 5.53
CA VAL A 305 3.57 2.61 5.83
C VAL A 305 3.38 1.23 5.22
N CYS A 306 2.97 0.26 6.03
CA CYS A 306 2.75 -1.11 5.59
C CYS A 306 1.26 -1.39 5.42
N THR A 307 0.91 -2.26 4.47
CA THR A 307 -0.46 -2.76 4.30
C THR A 307 -0.50 -4.28 4.31
N ALA A 308 -1.56 -4.83 4.87
CA ALA A 308 -1.83 -6.26 4.89
C ALA A 308 -3.33 -6.53 4.82
N ASN A 309 -3.70 -7.74 4.41
CA ASN A 309 -5.10 -8.18 4.51
C ASN A 309 -5.38 -8.86 5.85
N SER A 310 -4.39 -9.57 6.41
CA SER A 310 -4.41 -10.23 7.71
C SER A 310 -3.05 -10.12 8.37
N THR A 311 -3.00 -10.27 9.69
CA THR A 311 -1.76 -10.32 10.48
C THR A 311 -1.23 -11.75 10.66
N ASP A 312 -2.01 -12.77 10.33
CA ASP A 312 -1.75 -14.17 10.67
C ASP A 312 -0.46 -14.74 10.07
N THR A 313 -0.05 -14.23 8.91
CA THR A 313 1.13 -14.68 8.18
C THR A 313 2.36 -13.80 8.39
N ILE A 314 2.20 -12.68 9.09
CA ILE A 314 3.30 -11.75 9.36
C ILE A 314 4.15 -12.31 10.51
N PRO A 315 5.48 -12.44 10.33
CA PRO A 315 6.35 -12.90 11.41
C PRO A 315 6.25 -12.00 12.64
N GLU A 316 6.17 -12.61 13.81
CA GLU A 316 6.01 -11.92 15.10
C GLU A 316 7.07 -10.83 15.35
N PRO A 317 8.37 -11.02 15.06
CA PRO A 317 9.38 -9.98 15.24
C PRO A 317 9.11 -8.72 14.42
N LEU A 318 8.52 -8.88 13.24
CA LEU A 318 8.14 -7.77 12.36
C LEU A 318 6.87 -7.09 12.88
N LEU A 319 5.87 -7.88 13.27
CA LEU A 319 4.59 -7.39 13.79
C LEU A 319 4.76 -6.59 15.09
N ASN A 320 5.67 -7.02 15.99
CA ASN A 320 5.95 -6.33 17.25
C ASN A 320 6.55 -4.92 17.09
N ARG A 321 7.05 -4.58 15.92
CA ARG A 321 7.57 -3.25 15.59
C ARG A 321 6.57 -2.35 14.88
N MET A 322 5.39 -2.89 14.57
CA MET A 322 4.34 -2.21 13.83
C MET A 322 3.17 -1.85 14.75
N GLU A 323 2.61 -0.69 14.54
CA GLU A 323 1.32 -0.31 15.10
C GLU A 323 0.21 -0.74 14.13
N VAL A 324 -0.59 -1.72 14.56
CA VAL A 324 -1.69 -2.25 13.76
C VAL A 324 -2.87 -1.29 13.82
N ILE A 325 -3.34 -0.88 12.65
CA ILE A 325 -4.54 -0.04 12.49
C ILE A 325 -5.52 -0.80 11.60
N ASP A 326 -6.64 -1.20 12.19
CA ASP A 326 -7.67 -1.94 11.49
C ASP A 326 -8.50 -1.04 10.58
N PHE A 327 -8.64 -1.47 9.33
CA PHE A 327 -9.52 -0.87 8.34
C PHE A 327 -10.82 -1.69 8.30
N PRO A 328 -11.89 -1.20 8.91
CA PRO A 328 -13.17 -1.90 8.88
C PRO A 328 -13.74 -1.90 7.46
N GLY A 329 -14.65 -2.85 7.21
CA GLY A 329 -15.47 -2.83 6.00
C GLY A 329 -16.38 -1.61 5.97
N TYR A 330 -16.80 -1.22 4.77
CA TYR A 330 -17.74 -0.10 4.60
C TYR A 330 -19.19 -0.56 4.67
N THR A 331 -20.02 0.24 5.31
CA THR A 331 -21.49 0.09 5.26
C THR A 331 -22.03 0.45 3.87
N ALA A 332 -23.25 0.05 3.57
CA ALA A 332 -23.90 0.42 2.31
C ALA A 332 -24.02 1.95 2.14
N VAL A 333 -24.20 2.69 3.23
CA VAL A 333 -24.25 4.16 3.23
C VAL A 333 -22.89 4.76 2.90
N GLU A 334 -21.84 4.27 3.54
CA GLU A 334 -20.46 4.71 3.26
C GLU A 334 -20.05 4.38 1.81
N LYS A 335 -20.35 3.18 1.34
CA LYS A 335 -20.13 2.79 -0.06
C LYS A 335 -20.86 3.70 -1.05
N PHE A 336 -22.07 4.10 -0.73
CA PHE A 336 -22.83 5.05 -1.53
C PHE A 336 -22.12 6.41 -1.62
N HIS A 337 -21.66 6.95 -0.50
CA HIS A 337 -20.94 8.22 -0.48
C HIS A 337 -19.61 8.14 -1.20
N ILE A 338 -18.84 7.05 -1.00
CA ILE A 338 -17.58 6.81 -1.71
C ILE A 338 -17.83 6.71 -3.22
N ALA A 339 -18.85 5.96 -3.62
CA ALA A 339 -19.21 5.82 -5.02
C ALA A 339 -19.59 7.16 -5.65
N ARG A 340 -20.41 7.95 -4.97
CA ARG A 340 -20.91 9.24 -5.46
C ARG A 340 -19.80 10.30 -5.54
N LYS A 341 -18.95 10.41 -4.50
CA LYS A 341 -17.93 11.46 -4.40
C LYS A 341 -16.63 11.13 -5.15
N HIS A 342 -16.25 9.86 -5.19
CA HIS A 342 -14.92 9.45 -5.67
C HIS A 342 -14.95 8.50 -6.86
N LEU A 343 -15.70 7.38 -6.80
CA LEU A 343 -15.59 6.35 -7.83
C LEU A 343 -16.25 6.77 -9.14
N LEU A 344 -17.45 7.31 -9.07
CA LEU A 344 -18.20 7.72 -10.26
C LEU A 344 -17.54 8.87 -11.01
N PRO A 345 -17.12 9.98 -10.38
CA PRO A 345 -16.41 11.05 -11.07
C PRO A 345 -15.12 10.55 -11.73
N LYS A 346 -14.32 9.74 -11.04
CA LYS A 346 -13.07 9.17 -11.60
C LYS A 346 -13.34 8.25 -12.79
N ALA A 347 -14.39 7.42 -12.72
CA ALA A 347 -14.76 6.54 -13.83
C ALA A 347 -15.24 7.34 -15.05
N MET A 348 -16.04 8.37 -14.84
CA MET A 348 -16.51 9.25 -15.92
C MET A 348 -15.35 10.00 -16.58
N ASP A 349 -14.45 10.59 -15.81
CA ASP A 349 -13.28 11.31 -16.30
C ASP A 349 -12.35 10.37 -17.11
N ALA A 350 -12.08 9.18 -16.59
CA ALA A 350 -11.25 8.17 -17.26
C ALA A 350 -11.82 7.72 -18.61
N MET A 351 -13.12 7.80 -18.79
CA MET A 351 -13.84 7.41 -20.03
C MET A 351 -14.27 8.60 -20.88
N GLY A 352 -13.87 9.83 -20.54
CA GLY A 352 -14.21 11.02 -21.28
C GLY A 352 -15.68 11.41 -21.22
N ILE A 353 -16.44 10.93 -20.22
CA ILE A 353 -17.86 11.22 -20.06
C ILE A 353 -18.03 12.49 -19.22
N GLN A 354 -18.60 13.54 -19.81
CA GLN A 354 -18.90 14.77 -19.07
C GLN A 354 -20.12 14.59 -18.16
N LYS A 355 -20.16 15.33 -17.04
CA LYS A 355 -21.26 15.27 -16.06
C LYS A 355 -22.64 15.51 -16.64
N LYS A 356 -22.75 16.31 -17.72
CA LYS A 356 -24.00 16.57 -18.43
C LYS A 356 -24.47 15.42 -19.33
N MET A 357 -23.58 14.50 -19.71
CA MET A 357 -23.88 13.41 -20.65
C MET A 357 -24.47 12.19 -19.95
N LEU A 358 -24.13 11.94 -18.69
CA LEU A 358 -24.56 10.77 -17.92
C LEU A 358 -25.03 11.18 -16.53
N LYS A 359 -26.27 10.85 -16.21
CA LYS A 359 -26.86 11.01 -14.87
C LYS A 359 -27.21 9.64 -14.29
N ILE A 360 -26.62 9.32 -13.15
CA ILE A 360 -26.94 8.10 -12.39
C ILE A 360 -27.72 8.51 -11.16
N THR A 361 -28.94 8.00 -11.00
CA THR A 361 -29.79 8.30 -9.85
C THR A 361 -29.25 7.63 -8.59
N ASP A 362 -29.52 8.22 -7.43
CA ASP A 362 -29.13 7.66 -6.14
C ASP A 362 -29.70 6.27 -5.91
N GLY A 363 -30.93 6.06 -6.36
CA GLY A 363 -31.58 4.76 -6.30
C GLY A 363 -30.88 3.69 -7.16
N ALA A 364 -30.40 4.05 -8.35
CA ALA A 364 -29.60 3.15 -9.18
C ALA A 364 -28.27 2.79 -8.51
N LEU A 365 -27.58 3.79 -7.98
CA LEU A 365 -26.28 3.59 -7.33
C LEU A 365 -26.40 2.69 -6.08
N ARG A 366 -27.42 2.91 -5.25
CA ARG A 366 -27.73 2.00 -4.10
C ARG A 366 -28.00 0.58 -4.57
N LYS A 367 -28.74 0.42 -5.67
CA LYS A 367 -29.03 -0.91 -6.24
C LYS A 367 -27.78 -1.58 -6.81
N VAL A 368 -26.82 -0.85 -7.35
CA VAL A 368 -25.50 -1.40 -7.75
C VAL A 368 -24.80 -1.98 -6.54
N ILE A 369 -24.79 -1.27 -5.42
CA ILE A 369 -24.16 -1.72 -4.17
C ILE A 369 -24.83 -3.00 -3.65
N GLU A 370 -26.16 -3.02 -3.60
CA GLU A 370 -26.95 -4.11 -3.00
C GLU A 370 -26.98 -5.37 -3.89
N ASP A 371 -27.18 -5.22 -5.20
CA ASP A 371 -27.51 -6.33 -6.09
C ASP A 371 -26.31 -6.85 -6.93
N TYR A 372 -25.24 -6.06 -7.03
CA TYR A 372 -24.12 -6.38 -7.93
C TYR A 372 -22.78 -6.52 -7.22
N THR A 373 -22.71 -6.20 -5.92
CA THR A 373 -21.47 -6.29 -5.13
C THR A 373 -21.69 -7.00 -3.80
N MET A 374 -20.74 -7.87 -3.44
CA MET A 374 -20.67 -8.56 -2.16
C MET A 374 -19.23 -8.54 -1.68
N GLU A 375 -18.87 -7.53 -0.91
CA GLU A 375 -17.51 -7.29 -0.44
C GLU A 375 -17.51 -6.33 0.76
N SER A 376 -16.48 -6.41 1.58
CA SER A 376 -16.27 -5.45 2.68
C SER A 376 -15.78 -4.10 2.17
N GLY A 377 -14.96 -4.07 1.12
CA GLY A 377 -14.44 -2.87 0.48
C GLY A 377 -15.29 -2.33 -0.67
N VAL A 378 -14.66 -1.61 -1.58
CA VAL A 378 -15.28 -0.99 -2.75
C VAL A 378 -14.63 -1.36 -4.09
N ARG A 379 -13.81 -2.42 -4.11
CA ARG A 379 -13.08 -2.83 -5.33
C ARG A 379 -14.02 -3.39 -6.39
N GLY A 380 -14.96 -4.24 -5.98
CA GLY A 380 -16.01 -4.76 -6.85
C GLY A 380 -16.97 -3.67 -7.28
N LEU A 381 -17.34 -2.78 -6.36
CA LEU A 381 -18.18 -1.62 -6.64
C LEU A 381 -17.54 -0.72 -7.72
N LYS A 382 -16.25 -0.45 -7.62
CA LYS A 382 -15.51 0.26 -8.66
C LYS A 382 -15.63 -0.43 -10.01
N LYS A 383 -15.42 -1.76 -10.07
CA LYS A 383 -15.57 -2.53 -11.32
C LYS A 383 -16.96 -2.43 -11.92
N GLN A 384 -18.01 -2.43 -11.09
CA GLN A 384 -19.39 -2.29 -11.56
C GLN A 384 -19.66 -0.89 -12.09
N ILE A 385 -19.16 0.16 -11.42
CA ILE A 385 -19.26 1.54 -11.87
C ILE A 385 -18.51 1.74 -13.20
N ASP A 386 -17.30 1.20 -13.32
CA ASP A 386 -16.53 1.24 -14.57
C ASP A 386 -17.26 0.52 -15.71
N MET A 387 -17.91 -0.61 -15.44
CA MET A 387 -18.71 -1.35 -16.42
C MET A 387 -19.94 -0.56 -16.85
N LEU A 388 -20.62 0.07 -15.89
CA LEU A 388 -21.78 0.94 -16.17
C LEU A 388 -21.39 2.12 -17.05
N CYS A 389 -20.29 2.81 -16.73
CA CYS A 389 -19.78 3.92 -17.52
C CYS A 389 -19.34 3.47 -18.93
N ARG A 390 -18.71 2.31 -19.09
CA ARG A 390 -18.37 1.76 -20.42
C ARG A 390 -19.61 1.45 -21.24
N SER A 391 -20.62 0.83 -20.63
CA SER A 391 -21.89 0.56 -21.30
C SER A 391 -22.61 1.86 -21.72
N ALA A 392 -22.53 2.89 -20.87
CA ALA A 392 -23.06 4.20 -21.18
C ALA A 392 -22.26 4.88 -22.32
N ALA A 393 -20.93 4.77 -22.33
CA ALA A 393 -20.08 5.34 -23.36
C ALA A 393 -20.42 4.79 -24.76
N VAL A 394 -20.68 3.48 -24.89
CA VAL A 394 -21.12 2.88 -26.15
C VAL A 394 -22.42 3.50 -26.66
N ARG A 395 -23.38 3.78 -25.79
CA ARG A 395 -24.67 4.41 -26.18
C ARG A 395 -24.48 5.86 -26.54
N LEU A 396 -23.66 6.60 -25.78
CA LEU A 396 -23.38 8.01 -26.06
C LEU A 396 -22.68 8.22 -27.40
N VAL A 397 -21.82 7.29 -27.83
CA VAL A 397 -21.15 7.33 -29.13
C VAL A 397 -22.12 6.98 -30.29
N LYS A 398 -23.04 6.03 -30.03
CA LYS A 398 -24.04 5.63 -31.04
C LYS A 398 -25.17 6.67 -31.24
N GLU A 399 -25.52 7.37 -30.18
CA GLU A 399 -26.64 8.32 -30.13
C GLU A 399 -26.09 9.71 -29.79
N GLU A 400 -25.46 10.37 -30.75
CA GLU A 400 -24.84 11.68 -30.54
C GLU A 400 -25.85 12.71 -29.98
N GLY A 401 -25.46 13.38 -28.89
CA GLY A 401 -26.18 14.52 -28.31
C GLY A 401 -27.27 14.19 -27.29
N GLN A 402 -27.51 12.92 -26.95
CA GLN A 402 -28.46 12.55 -25.91
C GLN A 402 -27.81 12.50 -24.51
N THR A 403 -28.58 12.97 -23.51
CA THR A 403 -28.22 12.75 -22.09
C THR A 403 -28.79 11.44 -21.61
N LEU A 404 -27.95 10.52 -21.11
CA LEU A 404 -28.38 9.25 -20.58
C LEU A 404 -28.71 9.37 -19.09
N THR A 405 -29.83 8.80 -18.70
CA THR A 405 -30.22 8.68 -17.28
C THR A 405 -30.34 7.22 -16.89
N VAL A 406 -29.51 6.79 -15.92
CA VAL A 406 -29.56 5.46 -15.35
C VAL A 406 -30.35 5.49 -14.05
N ASN A 407 -31.40 4.67 -13.99
CA ASN A 407 -32.27 4.53 -12.83
C ASN A 407 -32.43 3.04 -12.43
N LYS A 408 -33.20 2.77 -11.37
CA LYS A 408 -33.40 1.40 -10.88
C LYS A 408 -34.00 0.43 -11.91
N SER A 409 -34.84 0.93 -12.83
CA SER A 409 -35.56 0.08 -13.79
C SER A 409 -34.74 -0.32 -14.99
N ASN A 410 -33.85 0.57 -15.47
CA ASN A 410 -33.01 0.33 -16.63
C ASN A 410 -31.57 -0.11 -16.30
N LEU A 411 -31.25 -0.25 -15.01
CA LEU A 411 -29.88 -0.62 -14.56
C LEU A 411 -29.42 -1.96 -15.18
N LYS A 412 -30.33 -2.93 -15.33
CA LYS A 412 -30.03 -4.22 -15.94
C LYS A 412 -29.58 -4.13 -17.41
N ASP A 413 -29.95 -3.06 -18.11
CA ASP A 413 -29.57 -2.84 -19.50
C ASP A 413 -28.10 -2.42 -19.63
N TYR A 414 -27.49 -1.94 -18.55
CA TYR A 414 -26.08 -1.52 -18.45
C TYR A 414 -25.19 -2.58 -17.82
N LEU A 415 -25.66 -3.26 -16.76
CA LEU A 415 -24.87 -4.21 -15.95
C LEU A 415 -25.29 -5.67 -16.15
N GLY A 416 -26.36 -5.93 -16.91
CA GLY A 416 -26.90 -7.26 -17.06
C GLY A 416 -27.77 -7.72 -15.86
N ARG A 417 -27.99 -9.04 -15.78
CA ARG A 417 -28.82 -9.59 -14.72
C ARG A 417 -28.18 -9.38 -13.34
N LYS A 418 -29.03 -9.21 -12.32
CA LYS A 418 -28.63 -9.22 -10.92
C LYS A 418 -27.75 -10.45 -10.64
N LYS A 419 -26.57 -10.22 -10.06
CA LYS A 419 -25.57 -11.29 -9.83
C LYS A 419 -25.70 -11.95 -8.48
N LEU A 420 -26.30 -11.27 -7.51
CA LEU A 420 -26.33 -11.68 -6.12
C LEU A 420 -27.77 -11.86 -5.65
N HIS A 421 -27.99 -12.98 -5.02
CA HIS A 421 -29.16 -13.22 -4.18
C HIS A 421 -28.63 -13.18 -2.75
N HIS A 422 -28.85 -12.06 -2.05
CA HIS A 422 -28.57 -12.01 -0.63
C HIS A 422 -29.60 -12.85 0.10
N ASP A 423 -29.13 -13.67 1.03
CA ASP A 423 -30.00 -14.37 1.94
C ASP A 423 -30.75 -13.33 2.76
N GLN A 424 -32.07 -13.47 2.76
CA GLN A 424 -32.94 -12.68 3.60
C GLN A 424 -33.36 -13.54 4.80
N LYS A 425 -33.74 -12.88 5.88
CA LYS A 425 -34.30 -13.58 7.04
C LYS A 425 -35.43 -14.51 6.59
N LEU A 426 -35.55 -15.63 7.25
CA LEU A 426 -36.66 -16.56 7.01
C LEU A 426 -38.00 -15.88 7.28
N THR A 427 -38.99 -16.19 6.51
CA THR A 427 -40.38 -15.71 6.73
C THR A 427 -41.08 -16.45 7.89
N SER A 428 -40.67 -17.69 8.12
CA SER A 428 -41.13 -18.54 9.22
C SER A 428 -40.01 -19.50 9.62
N THR A 429 -40.04 -19.95 10.87
CA THR A 429 -39.12 -20.95 11.37
C THR A 429 -39.84 -22.15 11.94
N GLN A 430 -39.16 -23.27 11.96
CA GLN A 430 -39.60 -24.50 12.63
C GLN A 430 -38.65 -24.79 13.81
N PRO A 431 -39.06 -25.61 14.78
CA PRO A 431 -38.15 -26.09 15.80
C PRO A 431 -36.90 -26.71 15.19
N GLY A 432 -35.71 -26.31 15.70
CA GLY A 432 -34.44 -26.78 15.21
C GLY A 432 -33.81 -25.96 14.08
N VAL A 433 -34.44 -24.82 13.71
CA VAL A 433 -33.88 -23.89 12.69
C VAL A 433 -33.57 -22.54 13.33
N VAL A 434 -32.31 -22.11 13.22
CA VAL A 434 -31.85 -20.86 13.84
C VAL A 434 -30.89 -20.13 12.90
N THR A 435 -30.98 -18.80 12.89
CA THR A 435 -30.11 -17.93 12.13
C THR A 435 -28.87 -17.56 12.95
N GLY A 436 -27.68 -17.83 12.40
CA GLY A 436 -26.40 -17.40 12.92
C GLY A 436 -25.77 -16.32 12.07
N LEU A 437 -24.65 -15.79 12.55
CA LEU A 437 -23.83 -14.80 11.86
C LEU A 437 -22.43 -15.34 11.63
N ALA A 438 -21.95 -15.25 10.40
CA ALA A 438 -20.62 -15.65 10.00
C ALA A 438 -19.83 -14.42 9.51
N TRP A 439 -18.53 -14.55 9.53
CA TRP A 439 -17.60 -13.61 8.93
C TRP A 439 -16.74 -14.32 7.88
N THR A 440 -16.56 -13.68 6.75
CA THR A 440 -15.70 -14.11 5.65
C THR A 440 -14.84 -12.95 5.18
N GLN A 441 -13.83 -13.23 4.39
CA GLN A 441 -12.99 -12.18 3.77
C GLN A 441 -13.82 -11.24 2.86
N ALA A 442 -14.97 -11.68 2.38
CA ALA A 442 -15.90 -10.87 1.59
C ALA A 442 -16.85 -10.02 2.46
N GLY A 443 -16.83 -10.21 3.77
CA GLY A 443 -17.69 -9.50 4.74
C GLY A 443 -18.48 -10.44 5.63
N GLY A 444 -19.43 -9.87 6.37
CA GLY A 444 -20.35 -10.66 7.18
C GLY A 444 -21.47 -11.27 6.35
N GLU A 445 -21.93 -12.44 6.75
CA GLU A 445 -23.07 -13.17 6.16
C GLU A 445 -23.95 -13.75 7.25
N ILE A 446 -25.24 -13.94 6.94
CA ILE A 446 -26.10 -14.78 7.75
C ILE A 446 -25.94 -16.23 7.34
N LEU A 447 -26.10 -17.14 8.27
CA LEU A 447 -26.15 -18.57 7.99
C LEU A 447 -27.31 -19.20 8.73
N PHE A 448 -27.87 -20.23 8.12
CA PHE A 448 -28.96 -21.00 8.75
C PHE A 448 -28.38 -22.31 9.28
N ILE A 449 -28.73 -22.63 10.52
CA ILE A 449 -28.47 -23.94 11.10
C ILE A 449 -29.81 -24.68 11.16
N GLU A 450 -29.85 -25.78 10.44
CA GLU A 450 -31.04 -26.65 10.37
C GLU A 450 -30.73 -27.97 11.08
N THR A 451 -31.59 -28.37 11.97
CA THR A 451 -31.45 -29.64 12.69
C THR A 451 -32.72 -30.47 12.52
N LYS A 452 -32.56 -31.79 12.39
CA LYS A 452 -33.67 -32.72 12.23
C LYS A 452 -33.37 -34.06 12.90
N LEU A 453 -34.37 -34.65 13.48
CA LEU A 453 -34.32 -36.01 14.02
C LEU A 453 -34.96 -36.98 13.03
N THR A 454 -34.34 -38.15 12.89
CA THR A 454 -34.88 -39.29 12.15
C THR A 454 -34.74 -40.55 13.02
N GLU A 455 -35.62 -41.51 12.85
CA GLU A 455 -35.46 -42.80 13.54
C GLU A 455 -34.07 -43.39 13.26
N GLY A 456 -33.36 -43.82 14.29
CA GLY A 456 -32.00 -44.28 14.16
C GLY A 456 -31.39 -44.81 15.47
N GLU A 457 -30.06 -44.85 15.53
CA GLU A 457 -29.30 -45.43 16.64
C GLU A 457 -28.55 -44.35 17.47
N GLY A 458 -28.94 -43.08 17.35
CA GLY A 458 -28.28 -41.98 18.07
C GLY A 458 -27.04 -41.42 17.38
N LYS A 459 -26.92 -41.59 16.06
CA LYS A 459 -25.79 -41.04 15.28
C LYS A 459 -25.97 -39.55 15.07
N VAL A 460 -24.81 -38.86 14.98
CA VAL A 460 -24.75 -37.42 14.62
C VAL A 460 -24.24 -37.30 13.20
N ILE A 461 -25.07 -36.79 12.31
CA ILE A 461 -24.77 -36.57 10.90
C ILE A 461 -24.59 -35.07 10.70
N ILE A 462 -23.46 -34.67 10.12
CA ILE A 462 -23.12 -33.25 9.88
C ILE A 462 -22.90 -33.06 8.39
N THR A 463 -23.60 -32.09 7.79
CA THR A 463 -23.46 -31.72 6.38
C THR A 463 -23.36 -30.21 6.21
N GLY A 464 -22.76 -29.75 5.09
CA GLY A 464 -22.59 -28.33 4.79
C GLY A 464 -21.13 -27.88 4.74
N GLN A 465 -20.18 -28.82 4.59
CA GLN A 465 -18.72 -28.57 4.53
C GLN A 465 -18.19 -27.81 5.75
N LEU A 466 -18.52 -28.31 6.95
CA LEU A 466 -18.04 -27.75 8.19
C LEU A 466 -16.59 -28.19 8.46
N GLY A 467 -15.74 -27.23 8.82
CA GLY A 467 -14.38 -27.48 9.28
C GLY A 467 -14.33 -28.12 10.67
N ASP A 468 -13.14 -28.48 11.12
CA ASP A 468 -12.96 -29.27 12.34
C ASP A 468 -13.35 -28.48 13.60
N VAL A 469 -13.05 -27.18 13.66
CA VAL A 469 -13.43 -26.32 14.78
C VAL A 469 -14.96 -26.22 14.93
N MET A 470 -15.66 -26.12 13.81
CA MET A 470 -17.12 -26.07 13.84
C MET A 470 -17.73 -27.42 14.21
N LYS A 471 -17.12 -28.55 13.82
CA LYS A 471 -17.52 -29.89 14.28
C LYS A 471 -17.32 -30.08 15.77
N GLU A 472 -16.23 -29.56 16.34
CA GLU A 472 -16.04 -29.52 17.80
C GLU A 472 -17.11 -28.69 18.49
N SER A 473 -17.49 -27.54 17.93
CA SER A 473 -18.59 -26.71 18.44
C SER A 473 -19.93 -27.45 18.46
N VAL A 474 -20.17 -28.31 17.47
CA VAL A 474 -21.36 -29.21 17.46
C VAL A 474 -21.33 -30.16 18.64
N GLN A 475 -20.20 -30.80 18.94
CA GLN A 475 -20.06 -31.72 20.08
C GLN A 475 -20.26 -31.01 21.43
N ILE A 476 -19.70 -29.80 21.57
CA ILE A 476 -19.88 -28.97 22.76
C ILE A 476 -21.34 -28.58 22.94
N ALA A 477 -22.00 -28.12 21.89
CA ALA A 477 -23.40 -27.72 21.89
C ALA A 477 -24.31 -28.90 22.25
N LEU A 478 -24.06 -30.07 21.66
CA LEU A 478 -24.84 -31.28 21.95
C LEU A 478 -24.69 -31.70 23.42
N THR A 479 -23.47 -31.70 23.96
CA THR A 479 -23.21 -32.03 25.37
C THR A 479 -23.90 -31.06 26.30
N LEU A 480 -23.85 -29.76 25.98
CA LEU A 480 -24.47 -28.73 26.78
C LEU A 480 -26.01 -28.88 26.80
N VAL A 481 -26.63 -29.11 25.64
CA VAL A 481 -28.08 -29.31 25.53
C VAL A 481 -28.55 -30.55 26.31
N LYS A 482 -27.78 -31.66 26.22
CA LYS A 482 -28.06 -32.87 27.05
C LYS A 482 -27.99 -32.56 28.54
N SER A 483 -27.10 -31.70 28.97
CA SER A 483 -26.97 -31.26 30.38
C SER A 483 -28.10 -30.35 30.80
N LEU A 484 -28.54 -29.43 29.96
CA LEU A 484 -29.60 -28.44 30.27
C LEU A 484 -31.01 -29.04 30.20
N TYR A 485 -31.23 -29.98 29.29
CA TYR A 485 -32.51 -30.62 29.01
C TYR A 485 -32.43 -32.15 29.09
N PRO A 486 -32.11 -32.74 30.27
CA PRO A 486 -31.79 -34.17 30.37
C PRO A 486 -33.01 -35.08 30.08
N LYS A 487 -34.22 -34.58 30.22
CA LYS A 487 -35.42 -35.37 29.91
C LYS A 487 -35.74 -35.35 28.42
N GLU A 488 -35.74 -34.17 27.83
CA GLU A 488 -36.06 -33.91 26.42
C GLU A 488 -34.98 -34.49 25.50
N SER A 489 -33.72 -34.43 25.90
CA SER A 489 -32.59 -34.91 25.13
C SER A 489 -32.45 -36.44 25.05
N LYS A 490 -33.28 -37.20 25.78
CA LYS A 490 -33.34 -38.68 25.63
C LYS A 490 -33.63 -39.10 24.18
N VAL A 491 -34.33 -38.27 23.42
CA VAL A 491 -34.61 -38.50 22.01
C VAL A 491 -33.32 -38.72 21.15
N PHE A 492 -32.21 -38.19 21.58
CA PHE A 492 -30.91 -38.41 20.91
C PHE A 492 -30.32 -39.82 21.08
N GLN A 493 -30.96 -40.68 21.91
CA GLN A 493 -30.56 -42.07 22.08
C GLN A 493 -31.22 -42.98 21.03
N ASP A 494 -32.46 -42.64 20.67
CA ASP A 494 -33.30 -43.48 19.79
C ASP A 494 -33.48 -42.88 18.37
N HIS A 495 -32.89 -41.70 18.13
CA HIS A 495 -33.00 -40.97 16.86
C HIS A 495 -31.62 -40.49 16.42
N ASP A 496 -31.36 -40.57 15.13
CA ASP A 496 -30.20 -39.95 14.51
C ASP A 496 -30.45 -38.43 14.37
N LEU A 497 -29.46 -37.64 14.78
CA LEU A 497 -29.46 -36.19 14.68
C LEU A 497 -28.73 -35.76 13.41
N HIS A 498 -29.45 -35.10 12.52
CA HIS A 498 -28.84 -34.48 11.34
C HIS A 498 -28.74 -32.96 11.53
N ILE A 499 -27.54 -32.43 11.44
CA ILE A 499 -27.23 -30.99 11.45
C ILE A 499 -26.77 -30.60 10.08
N HIS A 500 -27.45 -29.64 9.47
CA HIS A 500 -27.14 -29.13 8.14
C HIS A 500 -26.97 -27.63 8.18
N VAL A 501 -25.89 -27.15 7.53
CA VAL A 501 -25.68 -25.72 7.25
C VAL A 501 -25.70 -25.56 5.74
N PRO A 502 -26.76 -24.97 5.16
CA PRO A 502 -26.91 -24.76 3.72
C PRO A 502 -25.74 -24.03 3.09
N GLU A 503 -25.68 -24.02 1.75
CA GLU A 503 -24.58 -23.46 0.95
C GLU A 503 -23.26 -24.24 1.06
N GLY A 504 -23.34 -25.54 0.80
CA GLY A 504 -22.20 -26.46 0.84
C GLY A 504 -21.06 -26.16 -0.16
N ALA A 505 -21.20 -25.18 -1.05
CA ALA A 505 -20.15 -24.75 -1.95
C ALA A 505 -19.08 -23.87 -1.23
N VAL A 506 -19.41 -23.33 -0.06
CA VAL A 506 -18.50 -22.48 0.73
C VAL A 506 -18.11 -23.22 2.01
N PRO A 507 -16.82 -23.55 2.21
CA PRO A 507 -16.36 -24.12 3.48
C PRO A 507 -16.61 -23.18 4.64
N LYS A 508 -17.11 -23.72 5.76
CA LYS A 508 -17.41 -22.97 6.97
C LYS A 508 -16.65 -23.55 8.14
N ASP A 509 -15.90 -22.71 8.84
CA ASP A 509 -15.19 -23.11 10.05
C ASP A 509 -15.18 -21.97 11.08
N GLY A 510 -14.99 -22.32 12.35
CA GLY A 510 -14.86 -21.40 13.45
C GLY A 510 -15.79 -21.67 14.62
N PRO A 511 -15.46 -21.19 15.83
CA PRO A 511 -16.20 -21.48 17.06
C PRO A 511 -17.43 -20.58 17.24
N SER A 512 -17.58 -19.50 16.47
CA SER A 512 -18.58 -18.45 16.68
C SER A 512 -20.03 -18.88 16.45
N ALA A 513 -20.25 -20.08 15.90
CA ALA A 513 -21.58 -20.68 15.73
C ALA A 513 -22.07 -21.46 16.97
N GLY A 514 -21.29 -21.54 18.04
CA GLY A 514 -21.60 -22.35 19.23
C GLY A 514 -22.93 -22.02 19.85
N ILE A 515 -23.27 -20.74 20.07
CA ILE A 515 -24.55 -20.31 20.61
C ILE A 515 -25.71 -20.66 19.66
N THR A 516 -25.49 -20.54 18.34
CA THR A 516 -26.53 -20.83 17.32
C THR A 516 -26.81 -22.31 17.28
N LEU A 517 -25.76 -23.16 17.30
CA LEU A 517 -25.90 -24.62 17.39
C LEU A 517 -26.64 -25.06 18.65
N THR A 518 -26.24 -24.53 19.81
CA THR A 518 -26.86 -24.81 21.08
C THR A 518 -28.36 -24.44 21.07
N THR A 519 -28.68 -23.27 20.54
CA THR A 519 -30.07 -22.78 20.45
C THR A 519 -30.89 -23.63 19.47
N ALA A 520 -30.30 -24.05 18.32
CA ALA A 520 -30.96 -24.92 17.37
C ALA A 520 -31.31 -26.29 17.99
N LEU A 521 -30.36 -26.91 18.69
CA LEU A 521 -30.54 -28.18 19.37
C LEU A 521 -31.55 -28.06 20.53
N ALA A 522 -31.50 -26.99 21.33
CA ALA A 522 -32.47 -26.73 22.39
C ALA A 522 -33.88 -26.50 21.81
N SER A 523 -33.98 -25.76 20.73
CA SER A 523 -35.24 -25.57 19.98
C SER A 523 -35.82 -26.89 19.49
N LEU A 524 -34.97 -27.77 18.94
CA LEU A 524 -35.38 -29.07 18.43
C LEU A 524 -35.94 -29.96 19.54
N VAL A 525 -35.23 -30.12 20.67
CA VAL A 525 -35.69 -31.03 21.75
C VAL A 525 -36.85 -30.48 22.54
N THR A 526 -36.99 -29.15 22.65
CA THR A 526 -38.14 -28.53 23.36
C THR A 526 -39.37 -28.33 22.47
N GLY A 527 -39.21 -28.52 21.13
CA GLY A 527 -40.30 -28.28 20.17
C GLY A 527 -40.69 -26.81 20.00
N LYS A 528 -39.88 -25.86 20.51
CA LYS A 528 -40.11 -24.42 20.44
C LYS A 528 -39.32 -23.77 19.31
N ALA A 529 -40.03 -23.19 18.34
CA ALA A 529 -39.41 -22.47 17.26
C ALA A 529 -38.78 -21.14 17.73
N VAL A 530 -37.64 -20.80 17.16
CA VAL A 530 -36.98 -19.50 17.37
C VAL A 530 -37.51 -18.51 16.33
N SER A 531 -37.84 -17.28 16.76
CA SER A 531 -38.36 -16.25 15.85
C SER A 531 -37.34 -15.92 14.74
N PRO A 532 -37.79 -15.76 13.49
CA PRO A 532 -36.92 -15.40 12.35
C PRO A 532 -36.31 -14.00 12.47
N ASP A 533 -36.76 -13.18 13.42
CA ASP A 533 -36.22 -11.85 13.69
C ASP A 533 -34.93 -11.87 14.49
N TYR A 534 -34.54 -13.02 15.04
CA TYR A 534 -33.33 -13.20 15.81
C TYR A 534 -32.18 -13.78 14.96
N ALA A 535 -31.01 -13.21 15.13
CA ALA A 535 -29.74 -13.86 14.78
C ALA A 535 -28.80 -13.83 15.98
N MET A 536 -27.81 -14.69 15.98
CA MET A 536 -26.87 -14.78 17.10
C MET A 536 -25.49 -15.19 16.65
N THR A 537 -24.49 -14.81 17.46
CA THR A 537 -23.11 -15.21 17.31
C THR A 537 -22.46 -15.34 18.68
N GLY A 538 -21.59 -16.29 18.85
CA GLY A 538 -20.88 -16.52 20.09
C GLY A 538 -20.31 -17.93 20.16
N GLU A 539 -19.13 -18.09 20.73
CA GLU A 539 -18.57 -19.37 21.13
C GLU A 539 -19.23 -19.81 22.45
N VAL A 540 -19.41 -21.08 22.66
CA VAL A 540 -20.03 -21.62 23.87
C VAL A 540 -19.11 -22.61 24.54
N SER A 541 -18.91 -22.44 25.85
CA SER A 541 -18.19 -23.38 26.68
C SER A 541 -19.07 -24.52 27.20
N LEU A 542 -18.50 -25.62 27.62
CA LEU A 542 -19.21 -26.76 28.24
C LEU A 542 -20.02 -26.36 29.51
N ARG A 543 -19.70 -25.21 30.14
CA ARG A 543 -20.42 -24.65 31.28
C ARG A 543 -21.53 -23.68 30.89
N GLY A 544 -21.79 -23.54 29.59
CA GLY A 544 -22.79 -22.63 29.05
C GLY A 544 -22.39 -21.16 29.03
N GLY A 545 -21.10 -20.84 29.28
CA GLY A 545 -20.57 -19.48 29.11
C GLY A 545 -20.50 -19.12 27.63
N VAL A 546 -20.91 -17.90 27.31
CA VAL A 546 -20.79 -17.36 25.94
C VAL A 546 -19.49 -16.56 25.86
N LEU A 547 -18.59 -16.99 24.99
CA LEU A 547 -17.23 -16.44 24.84
C LEU A 547 -17.18 -15.45 23.66
N PRO A 548 -16.23 -14.48 23.71
CA PRO A 548 -16.12 -13.44 22.69
C PRO A 548 -15.70 -14.00 21.32
N ILE A 549 -16.06 -13.26 20.28
CA ILE A 549 -15.84 -13.60 18.88
C ILE A 549 -15.23 -12.41 18.12
N GLY A 550 -14.63 -12.69 16.97
CA GLY A 550 -14.14 -11.65 16.06
C GLY A 550 -15.15 -11.26 14.97
N GLY A 551 -14.90 -10.12 14.31
CA GLY A 551 -15.68 -9.65 13.17
C GLY A 551 -17.10 -9.19 13.52
N LEU A 552 -17.32 -8.65 14.72
CA LEU A 552 -18.65 -8.21 15.17
C LEU A 552 -19.24 -7.13 14.26
N PRO A 553 -18.53 -6.07 13.84
CA PRO A 553 -19.10 -5.04 12.97
C PRO A 553 -19.66 -5.60 11.66
N GLU A 554 -18.90 -6.48 10.99
CA GLU A 554 -19.31 -7.10 9.73
C GLU A 554 -20.52 -8.04 9.92
N LYS A 555 -20.55 -8.79 11.01
CA LYS A 555 -21.68 -9.68 11.37
C LYS A 555 -22.96 -8.90 11.60
N LEU A 556 -22.89 -7.76 12.29
CA LEU A 556 -24.04 -6.89 12.51
C LEU A 556 -24.51 -6.21 11.24
N MET A 557 -23.60 -5.81 10.35
CA MET A 557 -23.97 -5.30 9.02
C MET A 557 -24.70 -6.35 8.19
N ALA A 558 -24.28 -7.61 8.26
CA ALA A 558 -24.96 -8.71 7.58
C ALA A 558 -26.39 -8.95 8.14
N ALA A 559 -26.54 -8.93 9.45
CA ALA A 559 -27.84 -9.06 10.10
C ALA A 559 -28.79 -7.94 9.67
N GLN A 560 -28.34 -6.69 9.66
CA GLN A 560 -29.13 -5.55 9.20
C GLN A 560 -29.53 -5.70 7.74
N ARG A 561 -28.59 -6.06 6.86
CA ARG A 561 -28.83 -6.26 5.42
C ARG A 561 -29.87 -7.35 5.16
N ALA A 562 -29.84 -8.43 5.94
CA ALA A 562 -30.78 -9.54 5.84
C ALA A 562 -32.18 -9.23 6.39
N GLY A 563 -32.39 -8.07 7.03
CA GLY A 563 -33.66 -7.67 7.64
C GLY A 563 -33.90 -8.26 9.04
N ILE A 564 -32.86 -8.76 9.70
CA ILE A 564 -32.89 -9.15 11.10
C ILE A 564 -33.09 -7.88 11.96
N SER A 565 -33.85 -8.00 13.03
CA SER A 565 -34.11 -6.87 13.93
C SER A 565 -33.53 -7.05 15.33
N LYS A 566 -33.19 -8.28 15.72
CA LYS A 566 -32.68 -8.61 17.06
C LYS A 566 -31.44 -9.50 16.96
N VAL A 567 -30.37 -9.11 17.63
CA VAL A 567 -29.13 -9.86 17.61
C VAL A 567 -28.63 -10.13 19.02
N LEU A 568 -28.24 -11.38 19.28
CA LEU A 568 -27.59 -11.79 20.51
C LEU A 568 -26.07 -11.87 20.25
N ILE A 569 -25.31 -11.20 21.10
CA ILE A 569 -23.84 -11.16 21.03
C ILE A 569 -23.21 -11.60 22.36
N PRO A 570 -21.96 -12.04 22.40
CA PRO A 570 -21.28 -12.26 23.65
C PRO A 570 -21.17 -10.97 24.49
N PHE A 571 -21.29 -11.10 25.79
CA PHE A 571 -21.22 -9.95 26.70
C PHE A 571 -19.87 -9.21 26.58
N ASP A 572 -18.77 -9.97 26.44
CA ASP A 572 -17.41 -9.42 26.35
C ASP A 572 -17.13 -8.72 25.02
N ASN A 573 -18.04 -8.83 24.03
CA ASN A 573 -18.01 -8.03 22.82
C ASN A 573 -18.84 -6.74 22.90
N ALA A 574 -19.35 -6.37 24.07
CA ALA A 574 -20.16 -5.15 24.21
C ALA A 574 -19.33 -3.88 23.87
N ASP A 575 -18.06 -3.86 24.21
CA ASP A 575 -17.16 -2.74 23.92
C ASP A 575 -16.87 -2.61 22.41
N ASP A 576 -16.88 -3.71 21.65
CA ASP A 576 -16.72 -3.71 20.20
C ASP A 576 -17.85 -2.99 19.46
N LEU A 577 -18.98 -2.71 20.15
CA LEU A 577 -20.08 -1.92 19.60
C LEU A 577 -19.69 -0.47 19.34
N GLU A 578 -18.61 0.03 19.92
CA GLU A 578 -18.06 1.35 19.59
C GLU A 578 -17.59 1.42 18.14
N ASP A 579 -17.11 0.30 17.59
CA ASP A 579 -16.62 0.18 16.22
C ASP A 579 -17.73 -0.03 15.19
N VAL A 580 -18.97 -0.23 15.65
CA VAL A 580 -20.13 -0.45 14.79
C VAL A 580 -20.73 0.90 14.38
N ALA A 581 -20.98 1.07 13.09
CA ALA A 581 -21.59 2.28 12.56
C ALA A 581 -22.98 2.55 13.20
N THR A 582 -23.27 3.82 13.46
CA THR A 582 -24.52 4.25 14.13
C THR A 582 -25.75 3.78 13.35
N GLU A 583 -25.73 3.84 12.02
CA GLU A 583 -26.86 3.41 11.18
C GLU A 583 -27.19 1.92 11.32
N VAL A 584 -26.21 1.10 11.70
CA VAL A 584 -26.40 -0.34 11.96
C VAL A 584 -26.99 -0.54 13.36
N LYS A 585 -26.43 0.15 14.35
CA LYS A 585 -26.92 0.09 15.75
C LYS A 585 -28.35 0.54 15.89
N ASP A 586 -28.74 1.60 15.22
CA ASP A 586 -30.11 2.17 15.30
C ASP A 586 -31.18 1.24 14.73
N LYS A 587 -30.81 0.32 13.85
CA LYS A 587 -31.77 -0.63 13.23
C LYS A 587 -31.81 -2.01 13.90
N LEU A 588 -30.91 -2.29 14.81
CA LEU A 588 -30.76 -3.58 15.47
C LEU A 588 -30.97 -3.44 16.99
N LYS A 589 -31.79 -4.30 17.55
CA LYS A 589 -31.83 -4.50 19.02
C LYS A 589 -30.75 -5.50 19.39
N ILE A 590 -29.60 -5.01 19.86
CA ILE A 590 -28.43 -5.83 20.22
C ILE A 590 -28.50 -6.15 21.72
N THR A 591 -28.39 -7.43 22.06
CA THR A 591 -28.45 -7.90 23.43
C THR A 591 -27.18 -8.71 23.77
N PRO A 592 -26.30 -8.20 24.66
CA PRO A 592 -25.18 -8.96 25.18
C PRO A 592 -25.62 -10.11 26.10
N VAL A 593 -25.03 -11.29 25.93
CA VAL A 593 -25.37 -12.52 26.65
C VAL A 593 -24.11 -13.13 27.30
N LYS A 594 -24.23 -13.52 28.58
CA LYS A 594 -23.12 -14.16 29.33
C LYS A 594 -23.20 -15.68 29.36
N LYS A 595 -24.41 -16.22 29.38
CA LYS A 595 -24.65 -17.66 29.54
C LYS A 595 -25.85 -18.12 28.75
N VAL A 596 -25.79 -19.34 28.27
CA VAL A 596 -26.94 -20.10 27.76
C VAL A 596 -27.64 -20.77 28.94
N ARG A 597 -28.95 -20.52 29.08
CA ARG A 597 -29.80 -21.17 30.07
C ARG A 597 -31.09 -21.66 29.42
#